data_caa456accce4d90b6168a58487104300
#
_entry.id   caa456accce4d90b6168a58487104300
#
_cell.length_a   1.000
_cell.length_b   1.000
_cell.length_c   1.000
_cell.angle_alpha   90.00
_cell.angle_beta   90.00
_cell.angle_gamma   90.00
#
_symmetry.space_group_name_H-M   'P 1'
#
loop_
_entity.id
_entity.type
_entity.pdbx_description
1 polymer ?
#
loop_
_entity_poly.entity_id
_entity_poly.type
_entity_poly.pdbx_seq_one_letter_code
_entity_poly.pdbx_strand_id
1 'polypeptide(L)'
;MEFPLVSILVPMYNAAGCITRCVESLCAQTYKSIEILLLNDGSTDDTAAVCARLAAQDHRIAVIDKPNTGAADTRNRGIRLAHGKYIQFVDCDDWLAPDFTEKLVTAAEQHQAELVVAPFWMVYPEHFVEHTRPWEKAVSVVLKRNPPCTRA
;
A
#
# COMPACT_ATOMS: atom_id res chain seq x y z
N MET A 1 -10.29 -11.08 19.70
CA MET A 1 -10.11 -11.32 18.24
C MET A 1 -8.80 -10.68 17.85
N GLU A 2 -7.86 -11.45 17.33
CA GLU A 2 -6.57 -10.92 16.91
C GLU A 2 -6.76 -10.26 15.53
N PHE A 3 -6.42 -8.97 15.43
CA PHE A 3 -6.48 -8.24 14.16
C PHE A 3 -5.15 -8.45 13.43
N PRO A 4 -5.12 -9.23 12.32
CA PRO A 4 -3.87 -9.50 11.64
C PRO A 4 -3.21 -8.23 11.12
N LEU A 5 -1.88 -8.12 11.27
CA LEU A 5 -1.12 -7.00 10.73
C LEU A 5 -1.18 -6.99 9.20
N VAL A 6 -1.40 -5.82 8.62
CA VAL A 6 -1.34 -5.55 7.18
C VAL A 6 -0.15 -4.67 6.90
N SER A 7 0.74 -5.10 6.00
CA SER A 7 1.81 -4.26 5.47
C SER A 7 1.32 -3.55 4.21
N ILE A 8 1.16 -2.23 4.28
CA ILE A 8 0.81 -1.40 3.13
C ILE A 8 2.10 -0.93 2.48
N LEU A 9 2.32 -1.35 1.25
CA LEU A 9 3.53 -1.05 0.47
C LEU A 9 3.23 0.04 -0.55
N VAL A 10 3.96 1.15 -0.46
CA VAL A 10 3.80 2.31 -1.35
C VAL A 10 5.11 2.53 -2.11
N PRO A 11 5.28 1.91 -3.29
CA PRO A 11 6.42 2.18 -4.14
C PRO A 11 6.29 3.58 -4.76
N MET A 12 7.42 4.33 -4.85
CA MET A 12 7.40 5.68 -5.37
C MET A 12 8.70 6.08 -6.03
N TYR A 13 8.59 6.95 -7.02
CA TYR A 13 9.68 7.66 -7.66
C TYR A 13 9.19 9.05 -8.09
N ASN A 14 9.84 10.12 -7.60
CA ASN A 14 9.46 11.51 -7.87
C ASN A 14 7.98 11.79 -7.57
N ALA A 15 7.55 11.50 -6.33
CA ALA A 15 6.17 11.57 -5.88
C ALA A 15 5.87 12.74 -4.92
N ALA A 16 6.75 13.75 -4.82
CA ALA A 16 6.60 14.86 -3.87
C ALA A 16 5.24 15.56 -3.96
N GLY A 17 4.64 15.63 -5.17
CA GLY A 17 3.35 16.31 -5.42
C GLY A 17 2.11 15.49 -5.02
N CYS A 18 2.21 14.19 -4.82
CA CYS A 18 1.03 13.32 -4.61
C CYS A 18 1.09 12.48 -3.33
N ILE A 19 2.28 12.14 -2.82
CA ILE A 19 2.46 11.20 -1.72
C ILE A 19 1.75 11.62 -0.41
N THR A 20 1.64 12.89 -0.12
CA THR A 20 0.98 13.38 1.10
C THR A 20 -0.47 12.92 1.18
N ARG A 21 -1.26 13.11 0.11
CA ARG A 21 -2.66 12.68 0.05
C ARG A 21 -2.80 11.16 0.19
N CYS A 22 -1.94 10.41 -0.46
CA CYS A 22 -1.89 8.95 -0.34
C CYS A 22 -1.72 8.57 1.13
N VAL A 23 -0.64 9.00 1.77
CA VAL A 23 -0.29 8.63 3.15
C VAL A 23 -1.35 9.09 4.15
N GLU A 24 -1.91 10.30 4.02
CA GLU A 24 -3.02 10.76 4.87
C GLU A 24 -4.21 9.81 4.81
N SER A 25 -4.56 9.29 3.64
CA SER A 25 -5.64 8.31 3.48
C SER A 25 -5.32 6.97 4.14
N LEU A 26 -4.06 6.56 4.15
CA LEU A 26 -3.59 5.35 4.83
C LEU A 26 -3.63 5.51 6.35
N CYS A 27 -3.18 6.65 6.87
CA CYS A 27 -3.23 6.97 8.30
C CYS A 27 -4.66 7.05 8.82
N ALA A 28 -5.61 7.50 7.98
CA ALA A 28 -7.03 7.63 8.31
C ALA A 28 -7.82 6.31 8.25
N GLN A 29 -7.21 5.17 7.87
CA GLN A 29 -7.91 3.89 7.82
C GLN A 29 -8.53 3.51 9.16
N THR A 30 -9.77 2.98 9.15
CA THR A 30 -10.45 2.45 10.33
C THR A 30 -9.73 1.24 10.91
N TYR A 31 -9.15 0.41 10.07
CA TYR A 31 -8.30 -0.71 10.46
C TYR A 31 -6.95 -0.22 11.00
N LYS A 32 -6.68 -0.49 12.29
CA LYS A 32 -5.52 0.09 13.00
C LYS A 32 -4.26 -0.78 12.97
N SER A 33 -4.41 -2.09 12.78
CA SER A 33 -3.27 -3.03 12.73
C SER A 33 -2.58 -2.99 11.37
N ILE A 34 -1.92 -1.86 11.08
CA ILE A 34 -1.20 -1.61 9.83
C ILE A 34 0.23 -1.13 10.10
N GLU A 35 1.14 -1.50 9.21
CA GLU A 35 2.41 -0.82 8.98
C GLU A 35 2.42 -0.25 7.55
N ILE A 36 3.04 0.90 7.35
CA ILE A 36 3.11 1.60 6.07
C ILE A 36 4.58 1.69 5.67
N LEU A 37 4.95 1.03 4.57
CA LEU A 37 6.31 1.05 4.04
C LEU A 37 6.36 1.96 2.81
N LEU A 38 6.95 3.14 2.95
CA LEU A 38 7.19 4.09 1.88
C LEU A 38 8.50 3.73 1.19
N LEU A 39 8.40 3.18 -0.02
CA LEU A 39 9.54 2.61 -0.74
C LEU A 39 10.03 3.60 -1.80
N ASN A 40 11.01 4.44 -1.44
CA ASN A 40 11.56 5.46 -2.32
C ASN A 40 12.63 4.87 -3.26
N ASP A 41 12.32 4.80 -4.54
CA ASP A 41 13.18 4.23 -5.59
C ASP A 41 14.15 5.27 -6.16
N GLY A 42 14.91 5.92 -5.28
CA GLY A 42 15.96 6.86 -5.67
C GLY A 42 15.41 8.14 -6.30
N SER A 43 14.36 8.72 -5.72
CA SER A 43 13.79 10.00 -6.18
C SER A 43 14.83 11.12 -6.20
N THR A 44 14.70 12.02 -7.17
CA THR A 44 15.57 13.18 -7.38
C THR A 44 14.90 14.52 -7.01
N ASP A 45 13.61 14.47 -6.70
CA ASP A 45 12.82 15.61 -6.20
C ASP A 45 12.74 15.60 -4.65
N ASP A 46 11.84 16.41 -4.09
CA ASP A 46 11.66 16.53 -2.63
C ASP A 46 10.94 15.33 -1.97
N THR A 47 10.72 14.22 -2.67
CA THR A 47 10.01 13.03 -2.17
C THR A 47 10.59 12.54 -0.83
N ALA A 48 11.91 12.40 -0.73
CA ALA A 48 12.56 11.92 0.50
C ALA A 48 12.27 12.84 1.71
N ALA A 49 12.33 14.16 1.51
CA ALA A 49 12.05 15.13 2.56
C ALA A 49 10.57 15.10 2.99
N VAL A 50 9.65 14.94 2.03
CA VAL A 50 8.22 14.79 2.32
C VAL A 50 7.96 13.51 3.11
N CYS A 51 8.52 12.38 2.70
CA CYS A 51 8.37 11.09 3.40
C CYS A 51 8.92 11.13 4.83
N ALA A 52 10.09 11.74 5.04
CA ALA A 52 10.67 11.89 6.37
C ALA A 52 9.75 12.70 7.31
N ARG A 53 9.13 13.76 6.81
CA ARG A 53 8.16 14.57 7.57
C ARG A 53 6.90 13.76 7.93
N LEU A 54 6.36 12.97 6.99
CA LEU A 54 5.20 12.12 7.23
C LEU A 54 5.51 11.02 8.26
N ALA A 55 6.67 10.38 8.17
CA ALA A 55 7.09 9.37 9.13
C ALA A 55 7.29 9.92 10.55
N ALA A 56 7.68 11.19 10.68
CA ALA A 56 7.78 11.85 12.00
C ALA A 56 6.40 12.07 12.65
N GLN A 57 5.30 12.03 11.91
CA GLN A 57 3.95 12.28 12.40
C GLN A 57 3.20 10.99 12.80
N ASP A 58 3.58 9.84 12.25
CA ASP A 58 2.92 8.55 12.53
C ASP A 58 3.95 7.42 12.61
N HIS A 59 4.05 6.82 13.78
CA HIS A 59 5.02 5.74 14.09
C HIS A 59 4.81 4.45 13.28
N ARG A 60 3.66 4.30 12.60
CA ARG A 60 3.37 3.16 11.72
C ARG A 60 4.05 3.27 10.37
N ILE A 61 4.64 4.44 10.06
CA ILE A 61 5.30 4.72 8.78
C ILE A 61 6.80 4.44 8.90
N ALA A 62 7.32 3.61 8.00
CA ALA A 62 8.75 3.43 7.78
C ALA A 62 9.12 3.86 6.36
N VAL A 63 10.18 4.65 6.22
CA VAL A 63 10.71 5.08 4.92
C VAL A 63 11.91 4.21 4.56
N ILE A 64 11.90 3.65 3.37
CA ILE A 64 12.98 2.83 2.82
C ILE A 64 13.51 3.52 1.56
N ASP A 65 14.67 4.14 1.67
CA ASP A 65 15.38 4.71 0.53
C ASP A 65 16.29 3.66 -0.12
N LYS A 66 16.33 3.64 -1.44
CA LYS A 66 17.21 2.77 -2.22
C LYS A 66 17.62 3.44 -3.54
N PRO A 67 18.74 3.02 -4.15
CA PRO A 67 19.05 3.41 -5.53
C PRO A 67 17.90 3.01 -6.47
N ASN A 68 17.69 3.79 -7.53
CA ASN A 68 16.66 3.48 -8.53
C ASN A 68 16.98 2.16 -9.25
N THR A 69 16.09 1.20 -9.12
CA THR A 69 16.18 -0.12 -9.77
C THR A 69 14.85 -0.53 -10.41
N GLY A 70 13.87 0.36 -10.39
CA GLY A 70 12.56 0.18 -11.03
C GLY A 70 11.49 -0.39 -10.09
N ALA A 71 10.25 -0.24 -10.54
CA ALA A 71 9.06 -0.51 -9.75
C ALA A 71 8.95 -1.98 -9.28
N ALA A 72 9.35 -2.94 -10.13
CA ALA A 72 9.26 -4.36 -9.80
C ALA A 72 10.21 -4.74 -8.65
N ASP A 73 11.47 -4.30 -8.70
CA ASP A 73 12.43 -4.56 -7.64
C ASP A 73 12.02 -3.84 -6.34
N THR A 74 11.50 -2.63 -6.45
CA THR A 74 11.00 -1.85 -5.32
C THR A 74 9.85 -2.56 -4.62
N ARG A 75 8.87 -3.10 -5.34
CA ARG A 75 7.79 -3.93 -4.77
C ARG A 75 8.34 -5.20 -4.13
N ASN A 76 9.27 -5.90 -4.78
CA ASN A 76 9.90 -7.09 -4.22
C ASN A 76 10.67 -6.80 -2.93
N ARG A 77 11.34 -5.65 -2.84
CA ARG A 77 11.99 -5.23 -1.61
C ARG A 77 10.98 -4.97 -0.50
N GLY A 78 9.87 -4.31 -0.79
CA GLY A 78 8.77 -4.12 0.15
C GLY A 78 8.22 -5.45 0.69
N ILE A 79 7.98 -6.44 -0.18
CA ILE A 79 7.53 -7.78 0.21
C ILE A 79 8.51 -8.44 1.19
N ARG A 80 9.83 -8.31 0.95
CA ARG A 80 10.86 -8.87 1.85
C ARG A 80 10.88 -8.19 3.22
N LEU A 81 10.58 -6.89 3.30
CA LEU A 81 10.61 -6.10 4.53
C LEU A 81 9.27 -6.14 5.30
N ALA A 82 8.19 -6.55 4.66
CA ALA A 82 6.87 -6.62 5.25
C ALA A 82 6.81 -7.64 6.40
N HIS A 83 6.16 -7.28 7.51
CA HIS A 83 5.94 -8.14 8.68
C HIS A 83 4.50 -8.66 8.75
N GLY A 84 3.56 -8.01 8.05
CA GLY A 84 2.15 -8.34 8.09
C GLY A 84 1.80 -9.74 7.58
N LYS A 85 0.71 -10.28 8.10
CA LYS A 85 0.03 -11.46 7.56
C LYS A 85 -0.45 -11.22 6.13
N TYR A 86 -0.88 -9.98 5.87
CA TYR A 86 -1.35 -9.52 4.57
C TYR A 86 -0.45 -8.41 4.03
N ILE A 87 -0.33 -8.36 2.71
CA ILE A 87 0.34 -7.30 1.97
C ILE A 87 -0.70 -6.57 1.12
N GLN A 88 -0.73 -5.25 1.21
CA GLN A 88 -1.55 -4.38 0.39
C GLN A 88 -0.64 -3.44 -0.40
N PHE A 89 -0.78 -3.42 -1.73
CA PHE A 89 -0.09 -2.44 -2.57
C PHE A 89 -0.98 -1.23 -2.79
N VAL A 90 -0.39 -0.04 -2.69
CA VAL A 90 -1.05 1.24 -3.01
C VAL A 90 -0.08 2.07 -3.81
N ASP A 91 -0.47 2.56 -4.97
CA ASP A 91 0.36 3.47 -5.77
C ASP A 91 0.35 4.87 -5.14
N CYS A 92 1.48 5.57 -5.23
CA CYS A 92 1.71 6.82 -4.48
C CYS A 92 0.83 8.01 -4.92
N ASP A 93 0.16 7.91 -6.05
CA ASP A 93 -0.81 8.87 -6.58
C ASP A 93 -2.27 8.52 -6.28
N ASP A 94 -2.52 7.33 -5.69
CA ASP A 94 -3.84 6.88 -5.27
C ASP A 94 -4.16 7.23 -3.81
N TRP A 95 -5.44 7.10 -3.42
CA TRP A 95 -5.90 7.21 -2.03
C TRP A 95 -7.04 6.24 -1.77
N LEU A 96 -7.21 5.86 -0.51
CA LEU A 96 -8.17 4.85 -0.08
C LEU A 96 -9.36 5.48 0.65
N ALA A 97 -10.54 4.86 0.49
CA ALA A 97 -11.68 5.11 1.37
C ALA A 97 -11.33 4.70 2.82
N PRO A 98 -11.87 5.38 3.86
CA PRO A 98 -11.46 5.14 5.25
C PRO A 98 -11.62 3.70 5.75
N ASP A 99 -12.58 2.95 5.25
CA ASP A 99 -12.90 1.57 5.64
C ASP A 99 -12.36 0.50 4.66
N PHE A 100 -11.53 0.92 3.71
CA PHE A 100 -11.11 0.06 2.60
C PHE A 100 -10.28 -1.14 3.07
N THR A 101 -9.24 -0.91 3.87
CA THR A 101 -8.38 -1.98 4.39
C THR A 101 -9.17 -2.94 5.29
N GLU A 102 -10.09 -2.42 6.12
CA GLU A 102 -10.95 -3.23 6.98
C GLU A 102 -11.84 -4.18 6.18
N LYS A 103 -12.45 -3.69 5.11
CA LYS A 103 -13.28 -4.51 4.21
C LYS A 103 -12.48 -5.62 3.53
N LEU A 104 -11.26 -5.31 3.06
CA LEU A 104 -10.40 -6.31 2.43
C LEU A 104 -9.95 -7.40 3.42
N VAL A 105 -9.53 -7.02 4.62
CA VAL A 105 -9.13 -7.98 5.66
C VAL A 105 -10.31 -8.83 6.09
N THR A 106 -11.47 -8.21 6.32
CA THR A 106 -12.70 -8.93 6.67
C THR A 106 -13.06 -9.98 5.62
N ALA A 107 -13.02 -9.62 4.35
CA ALA A 107 -13.28 -10.56 3.25
C ALA A 107 -12.24 -11.69 3.22
N ALA A 108 -10.96 -11.35 3.39
CA ALA A 108 -9.88 -12.34 3.40
C ALA A 108 -10.04 -13.37 4.53
N GLU A 109 -10.36 -12.91 5.75
CA GLU A 109 -10.53 -13.80 6.92
C GLU A 109 -11.83 -14.63 6.81
N GLN A 110 -12.95 -14.02 6.41
CA GLN A 110 -14.24 -14.72 6.29
C GLN A 110 -14.21 -15.83 5.24
N HIS A 111 -13.56 -15.60 4.13
CA HIS A 111 -13.49 -16.55 3.02
C HIS A 111 -12.20 -17.37 2.99
N GLN A 112 -11.30 -17.19 3.98
CA GLN A 112 -9.98 -17.79 4.01
C GLN A 112 -9.20 -17.57 2.69
N ALA A 113 -9.41 -16.39 2.09
CA ALA A 113 -8.88 -16.05 0.79
C ALA A 113 -7.38 -15.70 0.87
N GLU A 114 -6.62 -16.16 -0.12
CA GLU A 114 -5.21 -15.78 -0.28
C GLU A 114 -5.06 -14.47 -1.05
N LEU A 115 -6.08 -14.11 -1.84
CA LEU A 115 -6.13 -12.91 -2.66
C LEU A 115 -7.52 -12.29 -2.58
N VAL A 116 -7.59 -11.00 -2.28
CA VAL A 116 -8.81 -10.20 -2.35
C VAL A 116 -8.56 -9.03 -3.29
N VAL A 117 -9.45 -8.84 -4.23
CA VAL A 117 -9.40 -7.75 -5.22
C VAL A 117 -10.65 -6.91 -5.07
N ALA A 118 -10.51 -5.59 -5.01
CA ALA A 118 -11.61 -4.66 -4.89
C ALA A 118 -11.76 -3.78 -6.14
N PRO A 119 -12.98 -3.32 -6.44
CA PRO A 119 -13.21 -2.30 -7.46
C PRO A 119 -12.56 -0.97 -7.06
N PHE A 120 -12.36 -0.11 -8.05
CA PHE A 120 -11.79 1.21 -7.84
C PHE A 120 -12.54 2.27 -8.65
N TRP A 121 -12.35 3.54 -8.26
CA TRP A 121 -12.85 4.69 -8.97
C TRP A 121 -11.70 5.34 -9.75
N MET A 122 -11.91 5.61 -11.03
CA MET A 122 -11.03 6.55 -11.74
C MET A 122 -11.56 7.96 -11.53
N VAL A 123 -10.69 8.82 -10.97
CA VAL A 123 -11.02 10.21 -10.69
C VAL A 123 -10.41 11.08 -11.77
N TYR A 124 -11.26 11.73 -12.55
CA TYR A 124 -10.89 12.76 -13.51
C TYR A 124 -11.28 14.12 -12.98
N PRO A 125 -10.66 15.23 -13.43
CA PRO A 125 -10.98 16.58 -12.94
C PRO A 125 -12.47 16.95 -13.01
N GLU A 126 -13.20 16.37 -13.96
CA GLU A 126 -14.61 16.75 -14.24
C GLU A 126 -15.63 15.65 -13.90
N HIS A 127 -15.20 14.41 -13.64
CA HIS A 127 -16.13 13.29 -13.37
C HIS A 127 -15.44 12.10 -12.69
N PHE A 128 -16.26 11.24 -12.08
CA PHE A 128 -15.84 9.96 -11.49
C PHE A 128 -16.35 8.81 -12.34
N VAL A 129 -15.53 7.78 -12.56
CA VAL A 129 -15.93 6.54 -13.24
C VAL A 129 -15.62 5.36 -12.33
N GLU A 130 -16.66 4.62 -11.95
CA GLU A 130 -16.50 3.37 -11.22
C GLU A 130 -16.10 2.23 -12.17
N HIS A 131 -15.01 1.56 -11.85
CA HIS A 131 -14.61 0.33 -12.53
C HIS A 131 -15.05 -0.88 -11.70
N THR A 132 -16.05 -1.60 -12.20
CA THR A 132 -16.62 -2.79 -11.54
C THR A 132 -15.94 -4.10 -11.93
N ARG A 133 -14.98 -4.07 -12.86
CA ARG A 133 -14.22 -5.25 -13.30
C ARG A 133 -12.84 -5.25 -12.68
N PRO A 134 -12.69 -5.80 -11.46
CA PRO A 134 -11.44 -5.70 -10.68
C PRO A 134 -10.23 -6.35 -11.35
N TRP A 135 -10.43 -7.32 -12.25
CA TRP A 135 -9.33 -8.01 -12.94
C TRP A 135 -8.72 -7.25 -14.12
N GLU A 136 -9.34 -6.15 -14.60
CA GLU A 136 -8.79 -5.37 -15.71
C GLU A 136 -7.75 -4.33 -15.23
N LYS A 137 -7.96 -3.73 -14.06
CA LYS A 137 -6.98 -2.84 -13.39
C LYS A 137 -7.25 -2.84 -11.88
N ALA A 138 -6.69 -3.79 -11.15
CA ALA A 138 -6.77 -3.77 -9.70
C ALA A 138 -5.78 -2.74 -9.13
N VAL A 139 -6.28 -1.72 -8.43
CA VAL A 139 -5.47 -0.67 -7.78
C VAL A 139 -5.01 -1.11 -6.40
N SER A 140 -5.77 -1.98 -5.74
CA SER A 140 -5.36 -2.55 -4.46
C SER A 140 -5.68 -4.03 -4.39
N VAL A 141 -4.67 -4.79 -4.05
CA VAL A 141 -4.72 -6.24 -3.89
C VAL A 141 -4.19 -6.56 -2.51
N VAL A 142 -4.98 -7.25 -1.70
CA VAL A 142 -4.51 -7.84 -0.45
C VAL A 142 -4.10 -9.27 -0.72
N LEU A 143 -2.83 -9.55 -0.51
CA LEU A 143 -2.23 -10.88 -0.65
C LEU A 143 -1.92 -11.44 0.73
N LYS A 144 -2.36 -12.67 1.01
CA LYS A 144 -1.86 -13.42 2.16
C LYS A 144 -0.37 -13.70 1.96
N ARG A 145 0.44 -13.27 2.91
CA ARG A 145 1.87 -13.55 2.89
C ARG A 145 2.10 -15.03 3.19
N ASN A 146 2.52 -15.78 2.20
CA ASN A 146 3.02 -17.12 2.43
C ASN A 146 4.44 -17.06 3.03
N PRO A 147 4.81 -17.91 3.99
CA PRO A 147 6.18 -18.01 4.43
C PRO A 147 7.08 -18.28 3.22
N PRO A 148 8.33 -17.79 3.21
CA PRO A 148 9.24 -18.04 2.11
C PRO A 148 9.30 -19.56 1.88
N CYS A 149 9.16 -19.96 0.62
CA CYS A 149 9.31 -21.37 0.24
C CYS A 149 10.73 -21.79 0.63
N THR A 150 10.88 -22.51 1.72
CA THR A 150 12.14 -23.17 2.07
C THR A 150 12.33 -24.26 1.04
N ARG A 151 13.15 -23.99 0.02
CA ARG A 151 13.65 -25.05 -0.85
C ARG A 151 14.43 -26.01 0.05
N ALA A 152 13.91 -27.21 0.19
CA ALA A 152 14.64 -28.34 0.75
C ALA A 152 15.83 -28.69 -0.15
#